data_6d45beef421c2d9475350c5c7bdd2d23
#
_entry.id   6d45beef421c2d9475350c5c7bdd2d23
#
_cell.length_a   1.000
_cell.length_b   1.000
_cell.length_c   1.000
_cell.angle_alpha   90.00
_cell.angle_beta   90.00
_cell.angle_gamma   90.00
#
_symmetry.space_group_name_H-M   'P 1'
#
loop_
_entity.id
_entity.type
_entity.pdbx_description
1 polymer ?
#
loop_
_entity_poly.entity_id
_entity_poly.type
_entity_poly.pdbx_seq_one_letter_code
_entity_poly.pdbx_strand_id
1 'polypeptide(L)'
;MNQEKLIEIKDLKTYFYTEGGTAKAVDGVSFSIYKGEVLGIVGESGSGKSVTALSINRLIPNPPGEIVSGEVLYKNKNLLDLSYEEMRNYRGQDIAMIFQEPMTALNPVLTIKTQMNEILIRHYKLSKKDATKKSIELLEAVGIPNPEQRINEYPHQFSGGMRQRVMIAMALQCNPSLLIADEPTTALDVTIQAQILDLMMDLKNNRDDAAILLITHDLAVVAETCDRVIVMYGGEI
;
A
#
# COMPACT_ATOMS: atom_id res chain seq x y z
N MET A 1 -11.52 10.14 23.89
CA MET A 1 -10.67 8.95 24.07
C MET A 1 -9.35 9.26 23.39
N ASN A 2 -8.19 9.05 24.06
CA ASN A 2 -6.89 9.20 23.39
C ASN A 2 -6.75 8.01 22.43
N GLN A 3 -6.96 8.25 21.14
CA GLN A 3 -6.68 7.23 20.13
C GLN A 3 -5.17 6.99 20.08
N GLU A 4 -4.77 5.71 20.09
CA GLU A 4 -3.36 5.34 20.02
C GLU A 4 -2.83 5.52 18.60
N LYS A 5 -1.73 6.27 18.46
CA LYS A 5 -1.08 6.44 17.15
C LYS A 5 -0.44 5.13 16.67
N LEU A 6 -0.76 4.71 15.48
CA LEU A 6 -0.09 3.60 14.81
C LEU A 6 1.18 4.07 14.11
N ILE A 7 1.07 5.19 13.39
CA ILE A 7 2.20 5.83 12.70
C ILE A 7 2.08 7.35 12.84
N GLU A 8 3.21 8.03 12.98
CA GLU A 8 3.30 9.48 13.04
C GLU A 8 4.35 9.99 12.06
N ILE A 9 3.96 10.87 11.17
CA ILE A 9 4.81 11.55 10.21
C ILE A 9 5.08 12.96 10.74
N LYS A 10 6.36 13.39 10.76
CA LYS A 10 6.76 14.71 11.23
C LYS A 10 7.71 15.37 10.24
N ASP A 11 7.35 16.56 9.78
CA ASP A 11 8.14 17.43 8.89
C ASP A 11 8.79 16.67 7.73
N LEU A 12 8.05 15.73 7.12
CA LEU A 12 8.55 14.89 6.05
C LEU A 12 8.77 15.72 4.80
N LYS A 13 10.00 15.62 4.24
CA LYS A 13 10.39 16.29 3.00
C LYS A 13 10.98 15.29 2.02
N THR A 14 10.41 15.25 0.82
CA THR A 14 10.88 14.40 -0.28
C THR A 14 10.99 15.22 -1.56
N TYR A 15 12.21 15.29 -2.08
CA TYR A 15 12.54 16.12 -3.26
C TYR A 15 13.06 15.25 -4.39
N PHE A 16 12.88 15.75 -5.62
CA PHE A 16 13.44 15.15 -6.82
C PHE A 16 14.38 16.12 -7.50
N TYR A 17 15.60 15.68 -7.74
CA TYR A 17 16.65 16.47 -8.40
C TYR A 17 16.71 16.12 -9.88
N THR A 18 16.31 17.03 -10.73
CA THR A 18 16.26 16.88 -12.19
C THR A 18 17.14 17.91 -12.86
N GLU A 19 17.43 17.76 -14.16
CA GLU A 19 18.15 18.77 -14.95
C GLU A 19 17.43 20.13 -14.97
N GLY A 20 16.10 20.13 -14.83
CA GLY A 20 15.27 21.35 -14.77
C GLY A 20 15.19 22.00 -13.40
N GLY A 21 15.85 21.42 -12.37
CA GLY A 21 15.83 21.95 -10.99
C GLY A 21 15.30 20.96 -9.96
N THR A 22 15.04 21.45 -8.75
CA THR A 22 14.54 20.66 -7.62
C THR A 22 13.02 20.74 -7.54
N ALA A 23 12.35 19.62 -7.69
CA ALA A 23 10.93 19.47 -7.45
C ALA A 23 10.67 19.03 -5.99
N LYS A 24 10.04 19.88 -5.20
CA LYS A 24 9.65 19.60 -3.81
C LYS A 24 8.30 18.88 -3.78
N ALA A 25 8.32 17.59 -3.97
CA ALA A 25 7.09 16.80 -4.09
C ALA A 25 6.36 16.64 -2.74
N VAL A 26 7.09 16.65 -1.64
CA VAL A 26 6.57 16.70 -0.25
C VAL A 26 7.45 17.70 0.50
N ASP A 27 6.87 18.75 1.11
CA ASP A 27 7.62 19.83 1.76
C ASP A 27 7.07 20.17 3.15
N GLY A 28 7.47 19.39 4.16
CA GLY A 28 7.13 19.65 5.55
C GLY A 28 5.80 19.04 6.02
N VAL A 29 5.40 17.91 5.45
CA VAL A 29 4.14 17.23 5.77
C VAL A 29 4.19 16.57 7.14
N SER A 30 3.18 16.83 7.98
CA SER A 30 3.04 16.26 9.33
C SER A 30 1.62 15.80 9.59
N PHE A 31 1.45 14.51 9.92
CA PHE A 31 0.16 13.93 10.33
C PHE A 31 0.36 12.61 11.07
N SER A 32 -0.73 12.11 11.67
CA SER A 32 -0.71 10.79 12.33
C SER A 32 -1.85 9.94 11.78
N ILE A 33 -1.63 8.61 11.77
CA ILE A 33 -2.66 7.61 11.53
C ILE A 33 -2.85 6.84 12.84
N TYR A 34 -4.10 6.69 13.26
CA TYR A 34 -4.44 6.02 14.50
C TYR A 34 -4.81 4.55 14.25
N LYS A 35 -4.69 3.73 15.29
CA LYS A 35 -5.16 2.34 15.23
C LYS A 35 -6.66 2.30 14.94
N GLY A 36 -7.08 1.39 14.09
CA GLY A 36 -8.46 1.24 13.67
C GLY A 36 -8.99 2.35 12.76
N GLU A 37 -8.14 3.27 12.26
CA GLU A 37 -8.53 4.41 11.44
C GLU A 37 -8.43 4.11 9.94
N VAL A 38 -9.36 4.63 9.16
CA VAL A 38 -9.22 4.84 7.72
C VAL A 38 -8.96 6.33 7.49
N LEU A 39 -7.72 6.68 7.16
CA LEU A 39 -7.33 8.04 6.82
C LEU A 39 -7.30 8.22 5.31
N GLY A 40 -8.12 9.13 4.79
CA GLY A 40 -8.10 9.52 3.39
C GLY A 40 -7.07 10.61 3.11
N ILE A 41 -6.34 10.51 2.00
CA ILE A 41 -5.57 11.64 1.43
C ILE A 41 -6.14 11.98 0.07
N VAL A 42 -6.61 13.20 -0.10
CA VAL A 42 -7.16 13.73 -1.35
C VAL A 42 -6.36 14.93 -1.82
N GLY A 43 -6.47 15.28 -3.09
CA GLY A 43 -5.82 16.44 -3.70
C GLY A 43 -5.62 16.25 -5.20
N GLU A 44 -5.21 17.29 -5.89
CA GLU A 44 -4.96 17.27 -7.33
C GLU A 44 -3.84 16.29 -7.72
N SER A 45 -3.80 15.91 -9.01
CA SER A 45 -2.66 15.14 -9.54
C SER A 45 -1.37 15.94 -9.36
N GLY A 46 -0.30 15.28 -8.93
CA GLY A 46 0.97 15.94 -8.63
C GLY A 46 1.05 16.67 -7.28
N SER A 47 0.01 16.62 -6.43
CA SER A 47 0.04 17.28 -5.10
C SER A 47 0.93 16.59 -4.04
N GLY A 48 1.57 15.46 -4.36
CA GLY A 48 2.51 14.78 -3.46
C GLY A 48 1.95 13.54 -2.73
N LYS A 49 0.68 13.17 -2.93
CA LYS A 49 0.02 12.04 -2.24
C LYS A 49 0.77 10.72 -2.36
N SER A 50 1.00 10.26 -3.59
CA SER A 50 1.73 9.01 -3.87
C SER A 50 3.18 9.08 -3.39
N VAL A 51 3.83 10.25 -3.52
CA VAL A 51 5.20 10.45 -3.01
C VAL A 51 5.24 10.35 -1.49
N THR A 52 4.24 10.87 -0.78
CA THR A 52 4.11 10.69 0.68
C THR A 52 3.98 9.21 1.04
N ALA A 53 3.11 8.47 0.37
CA ALA A 53 2.94 7.03 0.56
C ALA A 53 4.22 6.23 0.32
N LEU A 54 4.92 6.52 -0.77
CA LEU A 54 6.21 5.89 -1.11
C LEU A 54 7.30 6.25 -0.09
N SER A 55 7.29 7.49 0.44
CA SER A 55 8.25 7.95 1.45
C SER A 55 8.07 7.21 2.77
N ILE A 56 6.83 6.97 3.22
CA ILE A 56 6.53 6.17 4.42
C ILE A 56 7.15 4.78 4.31
N ASN A 57 7.05 4.15 3.14
CA ASN A 57 7.62 2.82 2.87
C ASN A 57 9.09 2.86 2.42
N ARG A 58 9.72 4.05 2.32
CA ARG A 58 11.08 4.22 1.80
C ARG A 58 11.26 3.57 0.42
N LEU A 59 10.29 3.79 -0.47
CA LEU A 59 10.29 3.26 -1.84
C LEU A 59 10.57 4.35 -2.88
N ILE A 60 10.99 5.54 -2.46
CA ILE A 60 11.44 6.59 -3.37
C ILE A 60 12.70 6.13 -4.10
N PRO A 61 12.70 6.09 -5.45
CA PRO A 61 13.90 5.76 -6.21
C PRO A 61 14.97 6.84 -6.05
N ASN A 62 16.14 6.44 -5.62
CA ASN A 62 17.28 7.34 -5.44
C ASN A 62 18.47 6.85 -6.29
N PRO A 63 18.96 7.63 -7.28
CA PRO A 63 18.38 8.90 -7.78
C PRO A 63 17.13 8.69 -8.65
N PRO A 64 16.31 9.73 -9.01
CA PRO A 64 16.52 11.17 -8.74
C PRO A 64 15.86 11.68 -7.44
N GLY A 65 15.08 10.85 -6.72
CA GLY A 65 14.37 11.24 -5.51
C GLY A 65 15.18 11.03 -4.24
N GLU A 66 14.92 11.85 -3.22
CA GLU A 66 15.55 11.76 -1.91
C GLU A 66 14.57 12.15 -0.81
N ILE A 67 14.53 11.37 0.29
CA ILE A 67 13.87 11.81 1.51
C ILE A 67 14.88 12.69 2.26
N VAL A 68 14.68 14.01 2.19
CA VAL A 68 15.66 15.02 2.64
C VAL A 68 15.67 15.16 4.15
N SER A 69 14.48 15.12 4.79
CA SER A 69 14.34 15.26 6.24
C SER A 69 12.98 14.74 6.71
N GLY A 70 12.80 14.74 8.02
CA GLY A 70 11.58 14.34 8.72
C GLY A 70 11.71 13.04 9.48
N GLU A 71 10.61 12.61 10.08
CA GLU A 71 10.50 11.34 10.80
C GLU A 71 9.24 10.59 10.36
N VAL A 72 9.36 9.27 10.29
CA VAL A 72 8.23 8.34 10.11
C VAL A 72 8.27 7.34 11.27
N LEU A 73 7.50 7.64 12.32
CA LEU A 73 7.51 6.88 13.56
C LEU A 73 6.42 5.80 13.53
N TYR A 74 6.80 4.55 13.39
CA TYR A 74 5.91 3.40 13.53
C TYR A 74 6.13 2.75 14.89
N LYS A 75 5.09 2.73 15.72
CA LYS A 75 5.20 2.23 17.12
C LYS A 75 6.41 2.83 17.86
N ASN A 76 6.61 4.13 17.73
CA ASN A 76 7.73 4.93 18.30
C ASN A 76 9.13 4.62 17.73
N LYS A 77 9.25 3.85 16.66
CA LYS A 77 10.52 3.60 15.97
C LYS A 77 10.57 4.36 14.66
N ASN A 78 11.59 5.19 14.44
CA ASN A 78 11.73 5.92 13.19
C ASN A 78 12.16 4.98 12.06
N LEU A 79 11.28 4.80 11.09
CA LEU A 79 11.53 3.92 9.94
C LEU A 79 12.63 4.46 9.02
N LEU A 80 12.87 5.79 9.02
CA LEU A 80 13.89 6.39 8.16
C LEU A 80 15.32 6.06 8.62
N ASP A 81 15.51 5.74 9.91
CA ASP A 81 16.82 5.42 10.49
C ASP A 81 17.21 3.95 10.33
N LEU A 82 16.26 3.10 9.87
CA LEU A 82 16.50 1.68 9.71
C LEU A 82 17.46 1.39 8.55
N SER A 83 18.26 0.33 8.69
CA SER A 83 18.95 -0.25 7.54
C SER A 83 17.97 -0.80 6.52
N TYR A 84 18.44 -1.02 5.29
CA TYR A 84 17.61 -1.63 4.24
C TYR A 84 17.06 -3.02 4.65
N GLU A 85 17.90 -3.85 5.29
CA GLU A 85 17.52 -5.18 5.74
C GLU A 85 16.48 -5.14 6.88
N GLU A 86 16.60 -4.19 7.81
CA GLU A 86 15.60 -4.00 8.85
C GLU A 86 14.27 -3.57 8.26
N MET A 87 14.26 -2.59 7.34
CA MET A 87 13.03 -2.13 6.68
C MET A 87 12.31 -3.23 5.89
N ARG A 88 13.03 -4.19 5.32
CA ARG A 88 12.45 -5.37 4.65
C ARG A 88 11.56 -6.22 5.57
N ASN A 89 11.80 -6.21 6.88
CA ASN A 89 10.97 -6.96 7.83
C ASN A 89 9.63 -6.28 8.08
N TYR A 90 9.57 -4.95 7.94
CA TYR A 90 8.31 -4.18 8.09
C TYR A 90 7.47 -4.23 6.81
N ARG A 91 8.12 -4.17 5.65
CA ARG A 91 7.42 -4.18 4.36
C ARG A 91 6.70 -5.50 4.12
N GLY A 92 5.41 -5.40 3.82
CA GLY A 92 4.53 -6.55 3.56
C GLY A 92 3.97 -7.20 4.81
N GLN A 93 4.70 -7.22 5.92
CA GLN A 93 4.24 -7.80 7.19
C GLN A 93 3.50 -6.78 8.06
N ASP A 94 4.15 -5.67 8.39
CA ASP A 94 3.57 -4.62 9.23
C ASP A 94 2.93 -3.51 8.38
N ILE A 95 3.60 -3.11 7.29
CA ILE A 95 3.17 -2.05 6.39
C ILE A 95 3.15 -2.60 4.97
N ALA A 96 1.96 -2.74 4.41
CA ALA A 96 1.76 -3.16 3.02
C ALA A 96 1.31 -1.98 2.16
N MET A 97 1.57 -2.06 0.85
CA MET A 97 1.20 -1.02 -0.10
C MET A 97 0.55 -1.63 -1.34
N ILE A 98 -0.57 -1.06 -1.74
CA ILE A 98 -1.21 -1.23 -3.04
C ILE A 98 -0.79 -0.05 -3.88
N PHE A 99 -0.12 -0.33 -5.01
CA PHE A 99 0.40 0.70 -5.91
C PHE A 99 -0.66 1.11 -6.94
N GLN A 100 -0.57 2.34 -7.42
CA GLN A 100 -1.44 2.86 -8.46
C GLN A 100 -1.33 2.07 -9.78
N GLU A 101 -0.12 1.63 -10.14
CA GLU A 101 0.13 0.90 -11.39
C GLU A 101 0.44 -0.59 -11.13
N PRO A 102 -0.51 -1.52 -11.38
CA PRO A 102 -0.29 -2.94 -11.17
C PRO A 102 0.74 -3.55 -12.16
N MET A 103 1.00 -2.87 -13.28
CA MET A 103 1.95 -3.33 -14.30
C MET A 103 3.40 -3.31 -13.80
N THR A 104 3.74 -2.37 -12.94
CA THR A 104 5.08 -2.20 -12.38
C THR A 104 5.27 -2.96 -11.06
N ALA A 105 4.18 -3.33 -10.40
CA ALA A 105 4.21 -4.02 -9.11
C ALA A 105 4.46 -5.54 -9.23
N LEU A 106 4.03 -6.16 -10.34
CA LEU A 106 4.19 -7.60 -10.57
C LEU A 106 5.42 -7.87 -11.45
N ASN A 107 6.29 -8.78 -11.03
CA ASN A 107 7.43 -9.22 -11.83
C ASN A 107 6.96 -10.06 -13.04
N PRO A 108 7.15 -9.62 -14.29
CA PRO A 108 6.60 -10.28 -15.47
C PRO A 108 7.20 -11.65 -15.79
N VAL A 109 8.39 -11.96 -15.26
CA VAL A 109 9.10 -13.23 -15.52
C VAL A 109 8.89 -14.28 -14.41
N LEU A 110 8.11 -13.96 -13.37
CA LEU A 110 7.74 -14.89 -12.32
C LEU A 110 6.24 -15.20 -12.36
N THR A 111 5.87 -16.44 -12.07
CA THR A 111 4.46 -16.82 -11.92
C THR A 111 3.83 -16.12 -10.72
N ILE A 112 2.51 -15.94 -10.72
CA ILE A 112 1.76 -15.41 -9.59
C ILE A 112 2.03 -16.24 -8.33
N LYS A 113 2.06 -17.57 -8.45
CA LYS A 113 2.40 -18.49 -7.37
C LYS A 113 3.75 -18.18 -6.72
N THR A 114 4.77 -17.95 -7.54
CA THR A 114 6.11 -17.69 -7.02
C THR A 114 6.11 -16.39 -6.20
N GLN A 115 5.50 -15.34 -6.72
CA GLN A 115 5.47 -14.02 -6.09
C GLN A 115 4.66 -14.01 -4.78
N MET A 116 3.47 -14.61 -4.78
CA MET A 116 2.63 -14.71 -3.58
C MET A 116 3.27 -15.60 -2.51
N ASN A 117 3.73 -16.78 -2.90
CA ASN A 117 4.31 -17.74 -1.96
C ASN A 117 5.59 -17.20 -1.30
N GLU A 118 6.42 -16.45 -2.02
CA GLU A 118 7.65 -15.88 -1.47
C GLU A 118 7.38 -15.04 -0.21
N ILE A 119 6.37 -14.20 -0.25
CA ILE A 119 5.98 -13.34 0.88
C ILE A 119 5.54 -14.21 2.08
N LEU A 120 4.66 -15.18 1.86
CA LEU A 120 4.15 -16.07 2.91
C LEU A 120 5.24 -16.96 3.52
N ILE A 121 6.12 -17.52 2.70
CA ILE A 121 7.25 -18.33 3.15
C ILE A 121 8.22 -17.47 3.95
N ARG A 122 8.51 -16.25 3.48
CA ARG A 122 9.44 -15.33 4.14
C ARG A 122 8.97 -14.92 5.53
N HIS A 123 7.73 -14.41 5.62
CA HIS A 123 7.21 -13.78 6.85
C HIS A 123 6.63 -14.81 7.83
N TYR A 124 5.91 -15.82 7.34
CA TYR A 124 5.22 -16.82 8.19
C TYR A 124 5.92 -18.16 8.24
N LYS A 125 7.03 -18.34 7.51
CA LYS A 125 7.76 -19.61 7.46
C LYS A 125 6.89 -20.81 7.03
N LEU A 126 5.85 -20.55 6.24
CA LEU A 126 4.95 -21.59 5.74
C LEU A 126 5.67 -22.56 4.82
N SER A 127 5.18 -23.81 4.79
CA SER A 127 5.57 -24.75 3.74
C SER A 127 5.10 -24.25 2.36
N LYS A 128 5.78 -24.66 1.28
CA LYS A 128 5.35 -24.32 -0.09
C LYS A 128 3.91 -24.72 -0.37
N LYS A 129 3.44 -25.82 0.20
CA LYS A 129 2.08 -26.35 0.04
C LYS A 129 1.07 -25.44 0.75
N ASP A 130 1.33 -25.05 1.99
CA ASP A 130 0.43 -24.22 2.79
C ASP A 130 0.40 -22.79 2.25
N ALA A 131 1.55 -22.25 1.83
CA ALA A 131 1.64 -20.95 1.16
C ALA A 131 0.79 -20.94 -0.12
N THR A 132 0.88 -21.99 -0.95
CA THR A 132 0.08 -22.09 -2.18
C THR A 132 -1.42 -22.15 -1.87
N LYS A 133 -1.82 -22.93 -0.86
CA LYS A 133 -3.23 -23.02 -0.45
C LYS A 133 -3.77 -21.65 -0.03
N LYS A 134 -3.05 -20.95 0.86
CA LYS A 134 -3.43 -19.60 1.30
C LYS A 134 -3.45 -18.59 0.16
N SER A 135 -2.51 -18.69 -0.79
CA SER A 135 -2.50 -17.82 -1.97
C SER A 135 -3.73 -18.05 -2.87
N ILE A 136 -4.17 -19.30 -3.05
CA ILE A 136 -5.38 -19.64 -3.82
C ILE A 136 -6.62 -19.06 -3.15
N GLU A 137 -6.77 -19.23 -1.82
CA GLU A 137 -7.88 -18.67 -1.04
C GLU A 137 -7.97 -17.15 -1.19
N LEU A 138 -6.83 -16.46 -1.18
CA LEU A 138 -6.79 -15.01 -1.38
C LEU A 138 -7.13 -14.58 -2.82
N LEU A 139 -6.66 -15.32 -3.82
CA LEU A 139 -7.04 -15.07 -5.22
C LEU A 139 -8.53 -15.26 -5.44
N GLU A 140 -9.14 -16.25 -4.78
CA GLU A 140 -10.59 -16.46 -4.80
C GLU A 140 -11.32 -15.29 -4.14
N ALA A 141 -10.86 -14.84 -2.95
CA ALA A 141 -11.45 -13.72 -2.22
C ALA A 141 -11.44 -12.41 -3.03
N VAL A 142 -10.40 -12.16 -3.82
CA VAL A 142 -10.35 -10.99 -4.73
C VAL A 142 -11.05 -11.25 -6.07
N GLY A 143 -11.80 -12.34 -6.21
CA GLY A 143 -12.61 -12.66 -7.39
C GLY A 143 -11.81 -13.05 -8.64
N ILE A 144 -10.63 -13.66 -8.49
CA ILE A 144 -9.92 -14.27 -9.63
C ILE A 144 -10.62 -15.58 -10.01
N PRO A 145 -11.11 -15.74 -11.25
CA PRO A 145 -11.77 -16.97 -11.68
C PRO A 145 -10.73 -18.10 -11.82
N ASN A 146 -11.10 -19.33 -11.45
CA ASN A 146 -10.25 -20.53 -11.50
C ASN A 146 -8.86 -20.33 -10.86
N PRO A 147 -8.77 -19.90 -9.60
CA PRO A 147 -7.53 -19.46 -8.97
C PRO A 147 -6.48 -20.58 -8.89
N GLU A 148 -6.89 -21.85 -8.77
CA GLU A 148 -6.01 -23.04 -8.76
C GLU A 148 -5.19 -23.21 -10.04
N GLN A 149 -5.78 -22.87 -11.18
CA GLN A 149 -5.10 -22.90 -12.47
C GLN A 149 -4.28 -21.63 -12.66
N ARG A 150 -4.92 -20.47 -12.46
CA ARG A 150 -4.35 -19.15 -12.75
C ARG A 150 -3.16 -18.79 -11.87
N ILE A 151 -3.07 -19.32 -10.67
CA ILE A 151 -1.91 -19.08 -9.80
C ILE A 151 -0.57 -19.52 -10.46
N ASN A 152 -0.61 -20.48 -11.40
CA ASN A 152 0.56 -20.95 -12.12
C ASN A 152 0.91 -20.11 -13.38
N GLU A 153 0.05 -19.17 -13.74
CA GLU A 153 0.24 -18.28 -14.89
C GLU A 153 1.14 -17.08 -14.54
N TYR A 154 1.58 -16.38 -15.60
CA TYR A 154 2.40 -15.18 -15.51
C TYR A 154 1.53 -13.90 -15.56
N PRO A 155 2.01 -12.76 -15.05
CA PRO A 155 1.24 -11.50 -15.06
C PRO A 155 0.73 -11.07 -16.44
N HIS A 156 1.47 -11.31 -17.51
CA HIS A 156 1.04 -10.96 -18.88
C HIS A 156 -0.19 -11.75 -19.38
N GLN A 157 -0.53 -12.88 -18.74
CA GLN A 157 -1.71 -13.69 -19.06
C GLN A 157 -2.99 -13.18 -18.36
N PHE A 158 -2.86 -12.15 -17.50
CA PHE A 158 -3.96 -11.53 -16.76
C PHE A 158 -4.38 -10.21 -17.42
N SER A 159 -5.67 -9.88 -17.36
CA SER A 159 -6.15 -8.54 -17.70
C SER A 159 -5.63 -7.49 -16.71
N GLY A 160 -5.75 -6.20 -17.04
CA GLY A 160 -5.36 -5.11 -16.13
C GLY A 160 -6.04 -5.20 -14.77
N GLY A 161 -7.36 -5.34 -14.74
CA GLY A 161 -8.13 -5.50 -13.51
C GLY A 161 -7.80 -6.78 -12.73
N MET A 162 -7.48 -7.89 -13.41
CA MET A 162 -7.01 -9.10 -12.73
C MET A 162 -5.65 -8.90 -12.06
N ARG A 163 -4.71 -8.23 -12.73
CA ARG A 163 -3.40 -7.90 -12.14
C ARG A 163 -3.54 -7.01 -10.91
N GLN A 164 -4.44 -6.02 -10.96
CA GLN A 164 -4.73 -5.17 -9.80
C GLN A 164 -5.28 -5.99 -8.64
N ARG A 165 -6.22 -6.89 -8.88
CA ARG A 165 -6.75 -7.79 -7.84
C ARG A 165 -5.70 -8.72 -7.26
N VAL A 166 -4.79 -9.26 -8.06
CA VAL A 166 -3.64 -10.04 -7.58
C VAL A 166 -2.73 -9.19 -6.68
N MET A 167 -2.41 -7.96 -7.08
CA MET A 167 -1.60 -7.03 -6.27
C MET A 167 -2.27 -6.74 -4.92
N ILE A 168 -3.58 -6.55 -4.89
CA ILE A 168 -4.36 -6.36 -3.67
C ILE A 168 -4.29 -7.62 -2.79
N ALA A 169 -4.49 -8.82 -3.37
CA ALA A 169 -4.33 -10.07 -2.65
C ALA A 169 -2.94 -10.20 -2.01
N MET A 170 -1.88 -9.81 -2.74
CA MET A 170 -0.51 -9.82 -2.22
C MET A 170 -0.32 -8.83 -1.06
N ALA A 171 -0.93 -7.65 -1.11
CA ALA A 171 -0.85 -6.68 -0.03
C ALA A 171 -1.58 -7.15 1.24
N LEU A 172 -2.72 -7.80 1.08
CA LEU A 172 -3.56 -8.28 2.20
C LEU A 172 -3.07 -9.60 2.82
N GLN A 173 -2.26 -10.39 2.12
CA GLN A 173 -1.93 -11.76 2.54
C GLN A 173 -1.21 -11.89 3.88
N CYS A 174 -0.51 -10.85 4.32
CA CYS A 174 0.16 -10.80 5.61
C CYS A 174 -0.66 -10.12 6.71
N ASN A 175 -1.90 -9.73 6.43
CA ASN A 175 -2.76 -9.06 7.40
C ASN A 175 -2.03 -7.88 8.08
N PRO A 176 -1.57 -6.87 7.32
CA PRO A 176 -0.69 -5.81 7.82
C PRO A 176 -1.37 -4.92 8.87
N SER A 177 -0.57 -4.29 9.75
CA SER A 177 -1.09 -3.28 10.69
C SER A 177 -1.42 -1.96 9.98
N LEU A 178 -0.69 -1.61 8.92
CA LEU A 178 -0.98 -0.45 8.07
C LEU A 178 -1.05 -0.90 6.60
N LEU A 179 -2.20 -0.67 5.98
CA LEU A 179 -2.38 -0.80 4.54
C LEU A 179 -2.36 0.59 3.91
N ILE A 180 -1.40 0.85 3.04
CA ILE A 180 -1.36 2.06 2.22
C ILE A 180 -1.94 1.69 0.85
N ALA A 181 -3.03 2.33 0.46
CA ALA A 181 -3.71 2.05 -0.80
C ALA A 181 -3.69 3.32 -1.68
N ASP A 182 -2.83 3.30 -2.71
CA ASP A 182 -2.67 4.41 -3.64
C ASP A 182 -3.50 4.15 -4.90
N GLU A 183 -4.65 4.80 -4.98
CA GLU A 183 -5.67 4.64 -6.03
C GLU A 183 -6.01 3.17 -6.35
N PRO A 184 -6.41 2.38 -5.33
CA PRO A 184 -6.44 0.92 -5.44
C PRO A 184 -7.46 0.38 -6.43
N THR A 185 -8.42 1.20 -6.89
CA THR A 185 -9.56 0.75 -7.70
C THR A 185 -9.70 1.44 -9.05
N THR A 186 -8.74 2.27 -9.45
CA THR A 186 -8.82 3.13 -10.65
C THR A 186 -9.02 2.34 -11.97
N ALA A 187 -8.54 1.10 -12.06
CA ALA A 187 -8.67 0.25 -13.26
C ALA A 187 -9.76 -0.84 -13.12
N LEU A 188 -10.65 -0.72 -12.13
CA LEU A 188 -11.70 -1.70 -11.86
C LEU A 188 -13.08 -1.17 -12.25
N ASP A 189 -13.99 -2.09 -12.62
CA ASP A 189 -15.40 -1.77 -12.76
C ASP A 189 -16.05 -1.55 -11.38
N VAL A 190 -17.16 -0.83 -11.34
CA VAL A 190 -17.84 -0.40 -10.11
C VAL A 190 -18.18 -1.56 -9.16
N THR A 191 -18.59 -2.70 -9.71
CA THR A 191 -18.95 -3.86 -8.89
C THR A 191 -17.73 -4.48 -8.20
N ILE A 192 -16.64 -4.60 -8.93
CA ILE A 192 -15.37 -5.12 -8.38
C ILE A 192 -14.75 -4.10 -7.44
N GLN A 193 -14.86 -2.80 -7.74
CA GLN A 193 -14.40 -1.74 -6.84
C GLN A 193 -15.03 -1.87 -5.44
N ALA A 194 -16.35 -2.03 -5.35
CA ALA A 194 -17.06 -2.22 -4.09
C ALA A 194 -16.54 -3.46 -3.34
N GLN A 195 -16.41 -4.61 -4.02
CA GLN A 195 -15.88 -5.84 -3.41
C GLN A 195 -14.46 -5.67 -2.85
N ILE A 196 -13.61 -4.93 -3.54
CA ILE A 196 -12.24 -4.68 -3.10
C ILE A 196 -12.21 -3.73 -1.88
N LEU A 197 -13.06 -2.71 -1.88
CA LEU A 197 -13.19 -1.82 -0.73
C LEU A 197 -13.68 -2.60 0.49
N ASP A 198 -14.69 -3.48 0.34
CA ASP A 198 -15.16 -4.35 1.42
C ASP A 198 -14.04 -5.22 1.97
N LEU A 199 -13.24 -5.87 1.12
CA LEU A 199 -12.09 -6.66 1.55
C LEU A 199 -11.04 -5.85 2.32
N MET A 200 -10.81 -4.60 1.91
CA MET A 200 -9.91 -3.71 2.65
C MET A 200 -10.51 -3.31 4.00
N MET A 201 -11.83 -3.04 4.06
CA MET A 201 -12.51 -2.75 5.33
C MET A 201 -12.53 -3.97 6.26
N ASP A 202 -12.65 -5.18 5.74
CA ASP A 202 -12.57 -6.42 6.51
C ASP A 202 -11.22 -6.58 7.22
N LEU A 203 -10.13 -6.11 6.61
CA LEU A 203 -8.82 -6.05 7.29
C LEU A 203 -8.92 -5.24 8.60
N LYS A 204 -9.52 -4.05 8.54
CA LYS A 204 -9.73 -3.17 9.71
C LYS A 204 -10.71 -3.80 10.70
N ASN A 205 -11.83 -4.33 10.24
CA ASN A 205 -12.90 -4.86 11.09
C ASN A 205 -12.48 -6.13 11.83
N ASN A 206 -11.61 -6.95 11.24
CA ASN A 206 -11.10 -8.17 11.84
C ASN A 206 -9.89 -7.94 12.76
N ARG A 207 -9.44 -6.69 12.91
CA ARG A 207 -8.22 -6.35 13.61
C ARG A 207 -8.27 -4.93 14.17
N ASP A 208 -8.46 -4.81 15.50
CA ASP A 208 -8.63 -3.51 16.18
C ASP A 208 -7.43 -2.55 16.03
N ASP A 209 -6.25 -3.06 15.70
CA ASP A 209 -5.03 -2.27 15.53
C ASP A 209 -4.67 -2.00 14.07
N ALA A 210 -5.44 -2.52 13.09
CA ALA A 210 -5.18 -2.27 11.69
C ALA A 210 -5.73 -0.91 11.25
N ALA A 211 -4.93 -0.18 10.45
CA ALA A 211 -5.31 1.09 9.87
C ALA A 211 -5.13 1.09 8.35
N ILE A 212 -5.84 1.96 7.67
CA ILE A 212 -5.75 2.13 6.22
C ILE A 212 -5.44 3.59 5.91
N LEU A 213 -4.42 3.81 5.08
CA LEU A 213 -4.17 5.08 4.41
C LEU A 213 -4.67 4.97 2.98
N LEU A 214 -5.80 5.62 2.69
CA LEU A 214 -6.46 5.56 1.39
C LEU A 214 -6.19 6.84 0.59
N ILE A 215 -5.49 6.72 -0.52
CA ILE A 215 -5.30 7.80 -1.49
C ILE A 215 -6.28 7.56 -2.63
N THR A 216 -7.17 8.51 -2.88
CA THR A 216 -8.14 8.45 -3.97
C THR A 216 -8.56 9.86 -4.38
N HIS A 217 -9.01 10.00 -5.62
CA HIS A 217 -9.66 11.21 -6.12
C HIS A 217 -11.20 11.08 -6.11
N ASP A 218 -11.73 9.92 -5.75
CA ASP A 218 -13.17 9.66 -5.65
C ASP A 218 -13.71 10.07 -4.28
N LEU A 219 -14.37 11.23 -4.23
CA LEU A 219 -14.95 11.78 -3.00
C LEU A 219 -16.12 10.93 -2.46
N ALA A 220 -16.79 10.15 -3.30
CA ALA A 220 -17.85 9.24 -2.83
C ALA A 220 -17.25 8.12 -1.99
N VAL A 221 -16.16 7.51 -2.48
CA VAL A 221 -15.41 6.50 -1.72
C VAL A 221 -14.89 7.08 -0.40
N VAL A 222 -14.34 8.30 -0.44
CA VAL A 222 -13.86 8.97 0.79
C VAL A 222 -14.96 9.18 1.80
N ALA A 223 -16.12 9.68 1.37
CA ALA A 223 -17.26 9.94 2.25
C ALA A 223 -17.84 8.68 2.89
N GLU A 224 -17.77 7.54 2.18
CA GLU A 224 -18.29 6.26 2.63
C GLU A 224 -17.33 5.52 3.56
N THR A 225 -16.02 5.62 3.32
CA THR A 225 -15.03 4.74 3.95
C THR A 225 -14.09 5.42 4.95
N CYS A 226 -13.83 6.73 4.82
CA CYS A 226 -12.81 7.39 5.61
C CYS A 226 -13.37 7.96 6.91
N ASP A 227 -12.66 7.71 8.02
CA ASP A 227 -12.97 8.31 9.33
C ASP A 227 -12.48 9.77 9.39
N ARG A 228 -11.40 10.09 8.67
CA ARG A 228 -10.77 11.42 8.60
C ARG A 228 -10.10 11.62 7.25
N VAL A 229 -9.99 12.86 6.81
CA VAL A 229 -9.42 13.22 5.51
C VAL A 229 -8.35 14.30 5.67
N ILE A 230 -7.28 14.17 4.90
CA ILE A 230 -6.23 15.16 4.69
C ILE A 230 -6.31 15.65 3.25
N VAL A 231 -6.22 16.94 3.05
CA VAL A 231 -6.15 17.57 1.72
C VAL A 231 -4.71 17.98 1.46
N MET A 232 -4.11 17.47 0.38
CA MET A 232 -2.77 17.84 -0.05
C MET A 232 -2.82 18.76 -1.27
N TYR A 233 -2.01 19.82 -1.24
CA TYR A 233 -1.82 20.74 -2.35
C TYR A 233 -0.36 21.19 -2.42
N GLY A 234 0.28 21.08 -3.59
CA GLY A 234 1.64 21.58 -3.82
C GLY A 234 2.72 20.99 -2.89
N GLY A 235 2.55 19.75 -2.39
CA GLY A 235 3.48 19.09 -1.48
C GLY A 235 3.24 19.37 0.00
N GLU A 236 2.19 20.10 0.36
CA GLU A 236 1.82 20.46 1.74
C GLU A 236 0.40 19.96 2.10
N ILE A 237 0.04 20.02 3.38
CA ILE A 237 -1.30 19.70 3.94
C ILE A 237 -2.02 20.99 4.28
#